data_9d5b044e4a9020ee5e63340400afcfd0
#
_entry.id   9d5b044e4a9020ee5e63340400afcfd0
#
_cell.length_a   1.000
_cell.length_b   1.000
_cell.length_c   1.000
_cell.angle_alpha   90.00
_cell.angle_beta   90.00
_cell.angle_gamma   90.00
#
_symmetry.space_group_name_H-M   'P 1'
#
loop_
_entity.id
_entity.type
_entity.pdbx_description
1 polymer ?
#
loop_
_entity_poly.entity_id
_entity_poly.type
_entity_poly.pdbx_seq_one_letter_code
_entity_poly.pdbx_strand_id
1 'polypeptide(L)'
;MNCGARHWLVILLLAAMTTSAQTAPSSSSKSKRLEKALPPFTGDWDEIKQRGILRALVVYSRTLYFVDRGRQRGATSEILKVLEADLNAQLRTKALRFNVVCIPVRRDELIPALLEGRDDFAAADLIVTPQRQERVDFSIPFREDATEIVVTGPSGPRISSVEELAGQTVYVRRSSTYWAHLEALSERLVEAGKPPVKLAAVSEDLEDEDLLEMANAGLIPIIVCDVFMAKFWKQALPNLSFEPEVAVSDSQSVAWMIRKNSPQLKSVLDHFIRRQTKRGSFGAELLARYQKGVAQVLPATSESALRRYQQTVDIFRKYSSRYDLDYLLMVAQGYQESRLDQQAISPVGAVGVMQVMPETGALMRVGDIHTIEPNIHAGVKYMRLVEDTYFNEPSLDPMVKALFTFASYNAGPKRIQDLRKQALKRGLDPNRWFKNVEYVVAERIGEETVTYVSNIFKYYIAYQLVADAEQKREAARQDLHHGIQPVPP
;
A
#
# COMPACT_ATOMS: atom_id res chain seq x y z
N MET A 1 -81.87 19.83 -15.39
CA MET A 1 -82.10 19.71 -13.96
C MET A 1 -81.60 18.33 -13.59
N ASN A 2 -80.80 18.12 -12.72
CA ASN A 2 -80.06 16.99 -12.17
C ASN A 2 -78.67 16.73 -12.77
N CYS A 3 -77.76 17.26 -12.05
CA CYS A 3 -76.35 17.06 -12.16
C CYS A 3 -75.96 15.77 -11.46
N GLY A 4 -75.39 14.77 -12.19
CA GLY A 4 -74.88 13.52 -11.65
C GLY A 4 -73.37 13.58 -11.52
N ALA A 5 -72.86 13.68 -10.27
CA ALA A 5 -71.45 13.60 -9.96
C ALA A 5 -70.89 12.17 -10.15
N ARG A 6 -69.93 12.00 -11.02
CA ARG A 6 -69.11 10.76 -11.11
C ARG A 6 -67.85 10.89 -10.28
N HIS A 7 -67.76 10.12 -9.23
CA HIS A 7 -66.55 9.89 -8.43
C HIS A 7 -65.56 9.06 -9.23
N TRP A 8 -64.36 9.61 -9.48
CA TRP A 8 -63.21 8.85 -9.96
C TRP A 8 -62.34 8.47 -8.73
N LEU A 9 -62.33 7.15 -8.45
CA LEU A 9 -61.38 6.57 -7.47
C LEU A 9 -60.00 6.52 -8.13
N VAL A 10 -59.05 7.31 -7.65
CA VAL A 10 -57.63 7.20 -8.01
C VAL A 10 -57.00 6.19 -7.07
N ILE A 11 -56.75 4.99 -7.58
CA ILE A 11 -55.95 3.97 -6.88
C ILE A 11 -54.48 4.35 -7.04
N LEU A 12 -53.84 4.91 -6.00
CA LEU A 12 -52.39 5.09 -5.93
C LEU A 12 -51.72 3.71 -5.72
N LEU A 13 -51.21 3.14 -6.81
CA LEU A 13 -50.23 2.05 -6.73
C LEU A 13 -48.90 2.62 -6.29
N LEU A 14 -48.56 2.50 -5.00
CA LEU A 14 -47.20 2.67 -4.49
C LEU A 14 -46.38 1.48 -4.99
N ALA A 15 -45.69 1.67 -6.13
CA ALA A 15 -44.61 0.79 -6.53
C ALA A 15 -43.43 1.04 -5.58
N ALA A 16 -43.22 0.16 -4.61
CA ALA A 16 -42.02 0.09 -3.82
C ALA A 16 -40.86 -0.26 -4.75
N MET A 17 -40.14 0.74 -5.23
CA MET A 17 -38.83 0.54 -5.84
C MET A 17 -37.86 0.14 -4.70
N THR A 18 -37.72 -1.13 -4.48
CA THR A 18 -36.59 -1.68 -3.74
C THR A 18 -35.34 -1.41 -4.59
N THR A 19 -34.66 -0.30 -4.33
CA THR A 19 -33.28 -0.09 -4.76
C THR A 19 -32.46 -1.16 -4.05
N SER A 20 -32.18 -2.26 -4.76
CA SER A 20 -31.11 -3.17 -4.37
C SER A 20 -29.80 -2.38 -4.42
N ALA A 21 -29.39 -1.86 -3.28
CA ALA A 21 -28.03 -1.41 -3.06
C ALA A 21 -27.13 -2.63 -3.28
N GLN A 22 -26.51 -2.70 -4.47
CA GLN A 22 -25.43 -3.63 -4.71
C GLN A 22 -24.30 -3.25 -3.73
N THR A 23 -24.24 -4.02 -2.63
CA THR A 23 -23.15 -3.92 -1.67
C THR A 23 -21.84 -4.15 -2.39
N ALA A 24 -20.92 -3.19 -2.29
CA ALA A 24 -19.54 -3.39 -2.70
C ALA A 24 -19.05 -4.75 -2.14
N PRO A 25 -18.24 -5.51 -2.90
CA PRO A 25 -17.78 -6.82 -2.45
C PRO A 25 -17.14 -6.70 -1.06
N SER A 26 -17.59 -7.52 -0.13
CA SER A 26 -17.14 -7.51 1.26
C SER A 26 -15.62 -7.67 1.33
N SER A 27 -14.97 -7.10 2.35
CA SER A 27 -13.52 -7.22 2.59
C SER A 27 -13.04 -8.69 2.51
N SER A 28 -13.88 -9.65 2.90
CA SER A 28 -13.61 -11.09 2.81
C SER A 28 -13.46 -11.60 1.35
N SER A 29 -14.17 -11.02 0.39
CA SER A 29 -14.06 -11.43 -1.03
C SER A 29 -12.79 -10.87 -1.69
N LYS A 30 -12.35 -9.69 -1.29
CA LYS A 30 -11.12 -9.05 -1.76
C LYS A 30 -9.88 -9.77 -1.22
N SER A 31 -9.86 -10.11 0.08
CA SER A 31 -8.79 -10.90 0.70
C SER A 31 -8.61 -12.25 0.01
N LYS A 32 -9.70 -12.96 -0.29
CA LYS A 32 -9.66 -14.25 -1.02
C LYS A 32 -9.08 -14.13 -2.43
N ARG A 33 -9.29 -13.02 -3.14
CA ARG A 33 -8.68 -12.79 -4.46
C ARG A 33 -7.16 -12.62 -4.35
N LEU A 34 -6.70 -11.86 -3.37
CA LEU A 34 -5.27 -11.66 -3.15
C LEU A 34 -4.57 -12.95 -2.72
N GLU A 35 -5.14 -13.69 -1.78
CA GLU A 35 -4.65 -15.01 -1.35
C GLU A 35 -4.54 -16.00 -2.51
N LYS A 36 -5.50 -15.97 -3.44
CA LYS A 36 -5.46 -16.80 -4.64
C LYS A 36 -4.38 -16.37 -5.63
N ALA A 37 -4.14 -15.07 -5.75
CA ALA A 37 -3.09 -14.51 -6.62
C ALA A 37 -1.68 -14.70 -6.04
N LEU A 38 -1.54 -14.68 -4.71
CA LEU A 38 -0.30 -14.84 -3.96
C LEU A 38 -0.49 -15.89 -2.85
N PRO A 39 -0.55 -17.18 -3.16
CA PRO A 39 -0.77 -18.21 -2.16
C PRO A 39 0.34 -18.23 -1.10
N PRO A 40 0.05 -18.70 0.13
CA PRO A 40 1.04 -18.88 1.16
C PRO A 40 2.24 -19.69 0.67
N PHE A 41 3.43 -19.28 1.08
CA PHE A 41 4.68 -19.88 0.64
C PHE A 41 5.76 -19.68 1.72
N THR A 42 6.48 -20.74 2.05
CA THR A 42 7.48 -20.76 3.12
C THR A 42 8.87 -21.22 2.69
N GLY A 43 9.10 -21.39 1.38
CA GLY A 43 10.41 -21.74 0.82
C GLY A 43 11.47 -20.66 1.05
N ASP A 44 12.75 -21.05 0.90
CA ASP A 44 13.88 -20.12 1.01
C ASP A 44 14.24 -19.52 -0.35
N TRP A 45 15.38 -18.87 -0.48
CA TRP A 45 15.78 -18.06 -1.64
C TRP A 45 15.76 -18.79 -2.97
N ASP A 46 16.17 -20.06 -3.02
CA ASP A 46 16.22 -20.80 -4.29
C ASP A 46 14.80 -21.00 -4.87
N GLU A 47 13.82 -21.32 -4.03
CA GLU A 47 12.43 -21.45 -4.47
C GLU A 47 11.79 -20.07 -4.75
N ILE A 48 12.13 -19.03 -3.95
CA ILE A 48 11.72 -17.66 -4.23
C ILE A 48 12.22 -17.21 -5.61
N LYS A 49 13.47 -17.51 -5.92
CA LYS A 49 14.10 -17.25 -7.21
C LYS A 49 13.35 -17.93 -8.37
N GLN A 50 12.99 -19.21 -8.18
CA GLN A 50 12.18 -19.95 -9.16
C GLN A 50 10.79 -19.34 -9.33
N ARG A 51 10.17 -18.87 -8.27
CA ARG A 51 8.89 -18.14 -8.32
C ARG A 51 9.01 -16.78 -9.03
N GLY A 52 10.18 -16.12 -8.98
CA GLY A 52 10.50 -14.85 -9.65
C GLY A 52 9.87 -13.62 -8.99
N ILE A 53 9.34 -13.75 -7.80
CA ILE A 53 8.73 -12.69 -7.01
C ILE A 53 9.26 -12.80 -5.58
N LEU A 54 9.76 -11.70 -5.03
CA LEU A 54 10.06 -11.52 -3.61
C LEU A 54 8.97 -10.65 -3.00
N ARG A 55 8.27 -11.16 -2.00
CA ARG A 55 7.19 -10.45 -1.32
C ARG A 55 7.74 -9.79 -0.07
N ALA A 56 7.56 -8.49 0.05
CA ALA A 56 8.00 -7.69 1.17
C ALA A 56 6.79 -7.14 1.92
N LEU A 57 6.59 -7.52 3.18
CA LEU A 57 5.68 -6.81 4.07
C LEU A 57 6.20 -5.41 4.31
N VAL A 58 5.33 -4.44 4.18
CA VAL A 58 5.62 -3.03 4.46
C VAL A 58 4.51 -2.46 5.34
N VAL A 59 4.84 -1.50 6.18
CA VAL A 59 3.84 -0.79 6.99
C VAL A 59 3.30 0.37 6.17
N TYR A 60 1.97 0.48 6.10
CA TYR A 60 1.34 1.65 5.49
C TYR A 60 1.55 2.88 6.37
N SER A 61 2.43 3.76 5.94
CA SER A 61 2.91 4.93 6.67
C SER A 61 3.32 6.01 5.69
N ARG A 62 2.96 7.27 5.93
CA ARG A 62 3.37 8.40 5.09
C ARG A 62 4.88 8.66 5.10
N THR A 63 5.59 8.06 6.03
CA THR A 63 7.06 8.09 6.08
C THR A 63 7.69 6.90 5.36
N LEU A 64 7.15 5.69 5.60
CA LEU A 64 7.77 4.45 5.16
C LEU A 64 7.23 3.93 3.84
N TYR A 65 5.92 3.78 3.71
CA TYR A 65 5.27 3.29 2.50
C TYR A 65 3.84 3.81 2.37
N PHE A 66 3.55 4.51 1.31
CA PHE A 66 2.21 4.99 0.95
C PHE A 66 2.05 5.10 -0.56
N VAL A 67 0.81 5.34 -1.01
CA VAL A 67 0.51 5.57 -2.42
C VAL A 67 0.06 7.03 -2.59
N ASP A 68 0.81 7.78 -3.39
CA ASP A 68 0.50 9.15 -3.78
C ASP A 68 0.16 9.19 -5.27
N ARG A 69 -1.09 9.51 -5.61
CA ARG A 69 -1.59 9.56 -7.00
C ARG A 69 -1.19 8.33 -7.81
N GLY A 70 -1.41 7.15 -7.23
CA GLY A 70 -1.05 5.87 -7.82
C GLY A 70 0.43 5.50 -7.74
N ARG A 71 1.32 6.39 -7.31
CA ARG A 71 2.75 6.11 -7.20
C ARG A 71 3.10 5.63 -5.79
N GLN A 72 3.76 4.47 -5.69
CA GLN A 72 4.33 4.00 -4.44
C GLN A 72 5.49 4.90 -4.01
N ARG A 73 5.39 5.44 -2.81
CA ARG A 73 6.35 6.37 -2.20
C ARG A 73 6.72 5.94 -0.80
N GLY A 74 7.67 6.63 -0.20
CA GLY A 74 8.16 6.38 1.15
C GLY A 74 9.54 5.75 1.17
N ALA A 75 10.22 5.86 2.29
CA ALA A 75 11.60 5.41 2.44
C ALA A 75 11.75 3.91 2.13
N THR A 76 10.83 3.08 2.63
CA THR A 76 10.80 1.63 2.35
C THR A 76 10.55 1.35 0.87
N SER A 77 9.62 2.09 0.22
CA SER A 77 9.38 1.92 -1.22
C SER A 77 10.63 2.19 -2.05
N GLU A 78 11.38 3.23 -1.73
CA GLU A 78 12.59 3.58 -2.49
C GLU A 78 13.70 2.54 -2.30
N ILE A 79 13.92 2.04 -1.08
CA ILE A 79 14.95 1.01 -0.85
C ILE A 79 14.59 -0.34 -1.49
N LEU A 80 13.30 -0.71 -1.53
CA LEU A 80 12.86 -1.94 -2.17
C LEU A 80 13.01 -1.87 -3.70
N LYS A 81 12.88 -0.70 -4.32
CA LYS A 81 13.22 -0.50 -5.75
C LYS A 81 14.72 -0.70 -6.00
N VAL A 82 15.57 -0.22 -5.08
CA VAL A 82 17.02 -0.46 -5.17
C VAL A 82 17.35 -1.94 -4.99
N LEU A 83 16.67 -2.64 -4.06
CA LEU A 83 16.80 -4.08 -3.88
C LEU A 83 16.38 -4.83 -5.17
N GLU A 84 15.25 -4.48 -5.78
CA GLU A 84 14.79 -5.08 -7.04
C GLU A 84 15.83 -4.90 -8.16
N ALA A 85 16.38 -3.71 -8.30
CA ALA A 85 17.39 -3.43 -9.30
C ALA A 85 18.69 -4.22 -9.05
N ASP A 86 19.13 -4.31 -7.80
CA ASP A 86 20.33 -5.05 -7.39
C ASP A 86 20.16 -6.56 -7.64
N LEU A 87 19.02 -7.13 -7.26
CA LEU A 87 18.72 -8.54 -7.51
C LEU A 87 18.68 -8.87 -9.01
N ASN A 88 18.06 -8.04 -9.83
CA ASN A 88 18.02 -8.22 -11.28
C ASN A 88 19.42 -8.15 -11.91
N ALA A 89 20.29 -7.26 -11.42
CA ALA A 89 21.67 -7.17 -11.87
C ALA A 89 22.47 -8.44 -11.49
N GLN A 90 22.30 -8.96 -10.28
CA GLN A 90 22.99 -10.16 -9.81
C GLN A 90 22.50 -11.43 -10.52
N LEU A 91 21.18 -11.55 -10.72
CA LEU A 91 20.56 -12.70 -11.39
C LEU A 91 20.77 -12.68 -12.91
N ARG A 92 21.31 -11.60 -13.47
CA ARG A 92 21.52 -11.38 -14.92
C ARG A 92 20.24 -11.71 -15.70
N THR A 93 19.09 -11.28 -15.19
CA THR A 93 17.79 -11.54 -15.80
C THR A 93 17.71 -10.87 -17.19
N LYS A 94 17.58 -11.67 -18.25
CA LYS A 94 17.53 -11.16 -19.63
C LYS A 94 16.11 -11.07 -20.17
N ALA A 95 15.31 -12.11 -19.97
CA ALA A 95 13.96 -12.22 -20.56
C ALA A 95 12.84 -11.91 -19.55
N LEU A 96 12.99 -12.31 -18.30
CA LEU A 96 12.03 -12.04 -17.25
C LEU A 96 12.70 -11.33 -16.08
N ARG A 97 12.14 -10.22 -15.66
CA ARG A 97 12.59 -9.51 -14.47
C ARG A 97 12.13 -10.21 -13.20
N PHE A 98 13.01 -10.24 -12.22
CA PHE A 98 12.66 -10.59 -10.85
C PHE A 98 11.96 -9.40 -10.19
N ASN A 99 10.82 -9.62 -9.56
CA ASN A 99 10.00 -8.55 -9.02
C ASN A 99 10.04 -8.54 -7.50
N VAL A 100 10.09 -7.35 -6.90
CA VAL A 100 9.82 -7.13 -5.48
C VAL A 100 8.44 -6.51 -5.33
N VAL A 101 7.54 -7.22 -4.63
CA VAL A 101 6.15 -6.79 -4.44
C VAL A 101 5.98 -6.32 -3.00
N CYS A 102 5.57 -5.06 -2.82
CA CYS A 102 5.24 -4.50 -1.52
C CYS A 102 3.84 -4.92 -1.10
N ILE A 103 3.69 -5.47 0.09
CA ILE A 103 2.42 -5.89 0.67
C ILE A 103 2.20 -5.11 1.97
N PRO A 104 1.41 -4.02 1.92
CA PRO A 104 1.13 -3.22 3.09
C PRO A 104 0.22 -3.95 4.08
N VAL A 105 0.66 -3.98 5.34
CA VAL A 105 -0.05 -4.53 6.49
C VAL A 105 0.11 -3.63 7.71
N ARG A 106 -0.67 -3.87 8.75
CA ARG A 106 -0.46 -3.22 10.06
C ARG A 106 0.77 -3.79 10.76
N ARG A 107 1.33 -3.04 11.71
CA ARG A 107 2.52 -3.48 12.47
C ARG A 107 2.28 -4.75 13.26
N ASP A 108 1.12 -4.91 13.89
CA ASP A 108 0.75 -6.10 14.66
C ASP A 108 0.56 -7.35 13.79
N GLU A 109 0.30 -7.16 12.48
CA GLU A 109 0.15 -8.26 11.52
C GLU A 109 1.47 -8.75 10.91
N LEU A 110 2.59 -8.01 11.07
CA LEU A 110 3.88 -8.35 10.44
C LEU A 110 4.38 -9.75 10.78
N ILE A 111 4.46 -10.09 12.07
CA ILE A 111 4.94 -11.40 12.51
C ILE A 111 3.94 -12.52 12.15
N PRO A 112 2.63 -12.41 12.44
CA PRO A 112 1.65 -13.40 11.98
C PRO A 112 1.71 -13.66 10.48
N ALA A 113 1.69 -12.61 9.64
CA ALA A 113 1.73 -12.74 8.20
C ALA A 113 3.00 -13.46 7.70
N LEU A 114 4.14 -13.11 8.28
CA LEU A 114 5.41 -13.72 7.95
C LEU A 114 5.43 -15.22 8.30
N LEU A 115 4.92 -15.60 9.46
CA LEU A 115 4.85 -16.99 9.92
C LEU A 115 3.86 -17.83 9.11
N GLU A 116 2.76 -17.25 8.68
CA GLU A 116 1.76 -17.88 7.82
C GLU A 116 2.25 -18.04 6.36
N GLY A 117 3.42 -17.51 6.02
CA GLY A 117 3.96 -17.59 4.65
C GLY A 117 3.21 -16.69 3.66
N ARG A 118 2.49 -15.69 4.14
CA ARG A 118 1.86 -14.69 3.25
C ARG A 118 2.91 -13.90 2.51
N ASP A 119 4.13 -13.79 3.07
CA ASP A 119 5.24 -13.00 2.56
C ASP A 119 6.58 -13.66 2.84
N ASP A 120 7.67 -13.11 2.32
CA ASP A 120 8.99 -13.70 2.42
C ASP A 120 9.84 -13.02 3.50
N PHE A 121 9.71 -11.69 3.64
CA PHE A 121 10.35 -10.90 4.70
C PHE A 121 9.54 -9.64 5.00
N ALA A 122 9.85 -8.98 6.12
CA ALA A 122 9.24 -7.70 6.49
C ALA A 122 10.27 -6.57 6.41
N ALA A 123 10.05 -5.66 5.47
CA ALA A 123 10.82 -4.44 5.28
C ALA A 123 10.16 -3.27 6.01
N ALA A 124 10.09 -3.36 7.33
CA ALA A 124 9.58 -2.32 8.21
C ALA A 124 10.71 -1.80 9.11
N ASP A 125 10.53 -0.63 9.66
CA ASP A 125 11.48 -0.04 10.62
C ASP A 125 11.20 -0.66 12.00
N LEU A 126 11.83 -1.82 12.26
CA LEU A 126 11.53 -2.67 13.40
C LEU A 126 12.73 -2.86 14.31
N ILE A 127 12.54 -2.55 15.56
CA ILE A 127 13.52 -2.80 16.61
C ILE A 127 13.67 -4.30 16.83
N VAL A 128 14.91 -4.77 16.88
CA VAL A 128 15.28 -6.14 17.24
C VAL A 128 15.12 -6.31 18.75
N THR A 129 14.24 -7.22 19.16
CA THR A 129 14.06 -7.56 20.57
C THR A 129 14.19 -9.06 20.80
N PRO A 130 14.60 -9.51 22.00
CA PRO A 130 14.68 -10.94 22.34
C PRO A 130 13.33 -11.66 22.08
N GLN A 131 12.21 -11.06 22.47
CA GLN A 131 10.87 -11.64 22.28
C GLN A 131 10.53 -11.86 20.80
N ARG A 132 10.92 -10.91 19.92
CA ARG A 132 10.74 -11.08 18.48
C ARG A 132 11.67 -12.15 17.91
N GLN A 133 12.93 -12.22 18.41
CA GLN A 133 13.92 -13.20 17.97
C GLN A 133 13.54 -14.63 18.36
N GLU A 134 12.69 -14.84 19.36
CA GLU A 134 12.12 -16.17 19.66
C GLU A 134 11.27 -16.70 18.50
N ARG A 135 10.61 -15.82 17.75
CA ARG A 135 9.63 -16.16 16.72
C ARG A 135 10.16 -16.01 15.27
N VAL A 136 11.03 -15.05 15.03
CA VAL A 136 11.55 -14.69 13.70
C VAL A 136 13.06 -14.48 13.78
N ASP A 137 13.71 -14.51 12.62
CA ASP A 137 15.09 -14.06 12.44
C ASP A 137 15.12 -12.62 11.92
N PHE A 138 16.29 -12.01 12.00
CA PHE A 138 16.54 -10.66 11.50
C PHE A 138 17.73 -10.66 10.55
N SER A 139 17.71 -9.74 9.59
CA SER A 139 18.91 -9.36 8.85
C SER A 139 19.95 -8.75 9.79
N ILE A 140 21.14 -8.47 9.29
CA ILE A 140 22.05 -7.54 9.98
C ILE A 140 21.33 -6.19 10.16
N PRO A 141 21.57 -5.48 11.28
CA PRO A 141 21.02 -4.16 11.48
C PRO A 141 21.49 -3.18 10.39
N PHE A 142 20.62 -2.30 9.98
CA PHE A 142 20.96 -1.16 9.10
C PHE A 142 21.00 0.16 9.86
N ARG A 143 20.55 0.16 11.13
CA ARG A 143 20.65 1.26 12.09
C ARG A 143 20.79 0.69 13.51
N GLU A 144 21.67 1.24 14.31
CA GLU A 144 22.01 0.74 15.66
C GLU A 144 21.85 1.82 16.76
N ASP A 145 21.29 2.97 16.39
CA ASP A 145 21.13 4.15 17.25
C ASP A 145 19.67 4.59 17.41
N ALA A 146 18.73 3.66 17.24
CA ALA A 146 17.33 3.97 17.41
C ALA A 146 17.04 4.34 18.88
N THR A 147 16.44 5.50 19.08
CA THR A 147 16.16 6.08 20.40
C THR A 147 14.69 6.46 20.47
N GLU A 148 14.00 5.94 21.47
CA GLU A 148 12.59 6.19 21.72
C GLU A 148 12.44 7.37 22.69
N ILE A 149 11.92 8.49 22.22
CA ILE A 149 11.82 9.73 23.00
C ILE A 149 10.39 10.13 23.30
N VAL A 150 10.23 10.93 24.35
CA VAL A 150 8.96 11.55 24.70
C VAL A 150 8.71 12.77 23.82
N VAL A 151 7.53 12.85 23.23
CA VAL A 151 7.08 14.01 22.44
C VAL A 151 5.77 14.53 23.01
N THR A 152 5.69 15.85 23.20
CA THR A 152 4.50 16.51 23.73
C THR A 152 3.95 17.51 22.72
N GLY A 153 2.61 17.67 22.72
CA GLY A 153 1.90 18.73 22.03
C GLY A 153 1.58 19.92 22.93
N PRO A 154 0.87 20.94 22.40
CA PRO A 154 0.54 22.15 23.17
C PRO A 154 -0.41 21.89 24.37
N SER A 155 -1.13 20.78 24.39
CA SER A 155 -1.96 20.36 25.54
C SER A 155 -1.18 19.55 26.58
N GLY A 156 0.07 19.16 26.28
CA GLY A 156 0.91 18.36 27.19
C GLY A 156 1.82 19.22 28.08
N PRO A 157 2.33 18.65 29.17
CA PRO A 157 3.32 19.30 30.00
C PRO A 157 4.67 19.36 29.29
N ARG A 158 5.53 20.26 29.72
CA ARG A 158 6.95 20.16 29.37
C ARG A 158 7.57 19.02 30.16
N ILE A 159 8.24 18.11 29.49
CA ILE A 159 8.92 16.94 30.07
C ILE A 159 10.42 17.12 29.87
N SER A 160 11.16 17.12 30.97
CA SER A 160 12.62 17.30 30.98
C SER A 160 13.36 16.04 31.44
N SER A 161 12.66 15.06 32.03
CA SER A 161 13.19 13.71 32.34
C SER A 161 12.09 12.66 32.22
N VAL A 162 12.46 11.39 32.04
CA VAL A 162 11.48 10.30 31.92
C VAL A 162 10.70 10.05 33.22
N GLU A 163 11.25 10.44 34.36
CA GLU A 163 10.61 10.35 35.67
C GLU A 163 9.40 11.29 35.81
N GLU A 164 9.33 12.35 35.01
CA GLU A 164 8.20 13.28 34.96
C GLU A 164 6.99 12.68 34.25
N LEU A 165 7.14 11.50 33.61
CA LEU A 165 6.01 10.71 33.11
C LEU A 165 5.19 10.06 34.23
N ALA A 166 5.66 10.09 35.47
CA ALA A 166 4.94 9.55 36.64
C ALA A 166 3.52 10.14 36.74
N GLY A 167 2.50 9.28 36.64
CA GLY A 167 1.10 9.66 36.67
C GLY A 167 0.55 10.33 35.40
N GLN A 168 1.40 10.61 34.40
CA GLN A 168 0.99 11.16 33.10
C GLN A 168 0.32 10.10 32.22
N THR A 169 -0.53 10.56 31.28
CA THR A 169 -1.14 9.68 30.27
C THR A 169 -0.35 9.75 28.97
N VAL A 170 0.16 8.61 28.52
CA VAL A 170 0.91 8.48 27.27
C VAL A 170 0.10 7.64 26.27
N TYR A 171 -0.12 8.19 25.08
CA TYR A 171 -0.85 7.54 23.99
C TYR A 171 0.10 6.71 23.14
N VAL A 172 -0.16 5.41 23.01
CA VAL A 172 0.80 4.45 22.42
C VAL A 172 0.10 3.20 21.90
N ARG A 173 0.60 2.61 20.80
CA ARG A 173 0.12 1.31 20.30
C ARG A 173 0.60 0.16 21.19
N ARG A 174 -0.24 -0.83 21.39
CA ARG A 174 0.12 -2.04 22.20
C ARG A 174 1.20 -2.89 21.54
N SER A 175 1.25 -2.96 20.21
CA SER A 175 2.22 -3.77 19.45
C SER A 175 3.62 -3.14 19.36
N SER A 176 3.77 -1.87 19.78
CA SER A 176 5.05 -1.16 19.70
C SER A 176 6.01 -1.55 20.83
N THR A 177 7.30 -1.40 20.59
CA THR A 177 8.33 -1.50 21.65
C THR A 177 8.16 -0.40 22.69
N TYR A 178 7.62 0.75 22.31
CA TYR A 178 7.30 1.86 23.21
C TYR A 178 6.40 1.44 24.37
N TRP A 179 5.38 0.60 24.10
CA TRP A 179 4.52 0.06 25.15
C TRP A 179 5.31 -0.73 26.19
N ALA A 180 6.11 -1.68 25.78
CA ALA A 180 6.90 -2.53 26.69
C ALA A 180 7.92 -1.70 27.50
N HIS A 181 8.57 -0.72 26.87
CA HIS A 181 9.53 0.15 27.56
C HIS A 181 8.85 1.10 28.57
N LEU A 182 7.65 1.60 28.26
CA LEU A 182 6.87 2.39 29.19
C LEU A 182 6.31 1.55 30.36
N GLU A 183 5.98 0.28 30.15
CA GLU A 183 5.66 -0.65 31.24
C GLU A 183 6.87 -0.85 32.16
N ALA A 184 8.04 -1.13 31.61
CA ALA A 184 9.27 -1.25 32.38
C ALA A 184 9.64 0.05 33.12
N LEU A 185 9.42 1.21 32.53
CA LEU A 185 9.56 2.51 33.21
C LEU A 185 8.56 2.64 34.36
N SER A 186 7.30 2.26 34.16
CA SER A 186 6.26 2.29 35.19
C SER A 186 6.63 1.44 36.40
N GLU A 187 7.17 0.24 36.19
CA GLU A 187 7.66 -0.62 37.28
C GLU A 187 8.75 0.08 38.11
N ARG A 188 9.75 0.66 37.42
CA ARG A 188 10.83 1.43 38.11
C ARG A 188 10.30 2.64 38.88
N LEU A 189 9.30 3.34 38.34
CA LEU A 189 8.68 4.48 39.01
C LEU A 189 7.93 4.04 40.28
N VAL A 190 7.20 2.94 40.23
CA VAL A 190 6.49 2.37 41.38
C VAL A 190 7.48 1.93 42.44
N GLU A 191 8.59 1.26 42.10
CA GLU A 191 9.68 0.89 43.03
C GLU A 191 10.29 2.14 43.70
N ALA A 192 10.33 3.27 42.96
CA ALA A 192 10.81 4.54 43.50
C ALA A 192 9.73 5.32 44.28
N GLY A 193 8.54 4.73 44.54
CA GLY A 193 7.44 5.36 45.28
C GLY A 193 6.68 6.42 44.51
N LYS A 194 6.83 6.45 43.13
CA LYS A 194 6.11 7.37 42.24
C LYS A 194 4.91 6.65 41.57
N PRO A 195 3.88 7.40 41.15
CA PRO A 195 2.77 6.80 40.41
C PRO A 195 3.25 6.24 39.04
N PRO A 196 2.64 5.13 38.58
CA PRO A 196 3.00 4.57 37.27
C PRO A 196 2.57 5.49 36.12
N VAL A 197 3.16 5.31 34.95
CA VAL A 197 2.68 5.94 33.69
C VAL A 197 1.32 5.34 33.33
N LYS A 198 0.37 6.18 32.94
CA LYS A 198 -0.95 5.74 32.44
C LYS A 198 -0.86 5.50 30.93
N LEU A 199 -0.91 4.25 30.50
CA LEU A 199 -0.84 3.90 29.08
C LEU A 199 -2.23 3.93 28.46
N ALA A 200 -2.44 4.86 27.52
CA ALA A 200 -3.65 4.94 26.71
C ALA A 200 -3.41 4.24 25.38
N ALA A 201 -4.00 3.05 25.22
CA ALA A 201 -3.87 2.29 24.00
C ALA A 201 -4.59 3.01 22.84
N VAL A 202 -3.88 3.20 21.72
CA VAL A 202 -4.45 3.68 20.45
C VAL A 202 -4.64 2.53 19.49
N SER A 203 -5.44 2.75 18.43
CA SER A 203 -5.66 1.78 17.38
C SER A 203 -4.35 1.39 16.67
N GLU A 204 -4.20 0.11 16.32
CA GLU A 204 -3.09 -0.40 15.51
C GLU A 204 -3.12 0.11 14.06
N ASP A 205 -4.21 0.73 13.62
CA ASP A 205 -4.33 1.38 12.31
C ASP A 205 -3.68 2.79 12.27
N LEU A 206 -3.24 3.32 13.42
CA LEU A 206 -2.53 4.61 13.52
C LEU A 206 -1.02 4.38 13.56
N GLU A 207 -0.27 5.15 12.78
CA GLU A 207 1.18 5.17 12.79
C GLU A 207 1.73 6.36 13.59
N ASP A 208 3.04 6.39 13.81
CA ASP A 208 3.69 7.43 14.62
C ASP A 208 3.41 8.84 14.09
N GLU A 209 3.38 9.01 12.76
CA GLU A 209 3.05 10.30 12.16
C GLU A 209 1.61 10.75 12.43
N ASP A 210 0.66 9.82 12.57
CA ASP A 210 -0.72 10.17 12.94
C ASP A 210 -0.79 10.70 14.37
N LEU A 211 -0.07 10.03 15.28
CA LEU A 211 0.01 10.46 16.68
C LEU A 211 0.76 11.78 16.82
N LEU A 212 1.84 11.99 16.03
CA LEU A 212 2.55 13.28 16.00
C LEU A 212 1.64 14.42 15.52
N GLU A 213 0.82 14.21 14.47
CA GLU A 213 -0.15 15.20 14.01
C GLU A 213 -1.20 15.50 15.08
N MET A 214 -1.74 14.48 15.73
CA MET A 214 -2.73 14.66 16.81
C MET A 214 -2.12 15.39 18.00
N ALA A 215 -0.87 15.08 18.37
CA ALA A 215 -0.15 15.80 19.42
C ALA A 215 0.07 17.27 19.01
N ASN A 216 0.54 17.52 17.78
CA ASN A 216 0.74 18.87 17.26
C ASN A 216 -0.55 19.73 17.25
N ALA A 217 -1.70 19.09 17.02
CA ALA A 217 -3.01 19.72 17.07
C ALA A 217 -3.55 19.92 18.50
N GLY A 218 -2.85 19.42 19.52
CA GLY A 218 -3.27 19.48 20.92
C GLY A 218 -4.37 18.49 21.29
N LEU A 219 -4.68 17.52 20.43
CA LEU A 219 -5.70 16.50 20.67
C LEU A 219 -5.25 15.45 21.69
N ILE A 220 -3.96 15.07 21.66
CA ILE A 220 -3.35 14.19 22.65
C ILE A 220 -2.12 14.86 23.27
N PRO A 221 -1.89 14.73 24.59
CA PRO A 221 -0.84 15.49 25.27
C PRO A 221 0.56 14.94 25.08
N ILE A 222 0.73 13.62 25.19
CA ILE A 222 2.04 12.94 25.25
C ILE A 222 2.00 11.68 24.40
N ILE A 223 3.04 11.48 23.59
CA ILE A 223 3.32 10.25 22.84
C ILE A 223 4.79 9.86 23.01
N VAL A 224 5.13 8.66 22.59
CA VAL A 224 6.53 8.20 22.41
C VAL A 224 6.70 7.78 20.96
N CYS A 225 7.81 8.18 20.35
CA CYS A 225 8.20 7.72 19.03
C CYS A 225 9.73 7.72 18.88
N ASP A 226 10.24 7.09 17.82
CA ASP A 226 11.66 7.17 17.46
C ASP A 226 12.08 8.63 17.24
N VAL A 227 13.23 9.03 17.79
CA VAL A 227 13.80 10.38 17.68
C VAL A 227 13.91 10.84 16.22
N PHE A 228 14.18 9.91 15.31
CA PHE A 228 14.21 10.16 13.90
C PHE A 228 12.83 10.64 13.38
N MET A 229 11.73 9.97 13.76
CA MET A 229 10.37 10.36 13.39
C MET A 229 10.02 11.75 13.93
N ALA A 230 10.35 12.01 15.21
CA ALA A 230 10.13 13.32 15.82
C ALA A 230 10.88 14.44 15.09
N LYS A 231 12.17 14.27 14.82
CA LYS A 231 13.01 15.24 14.07
C LYS A 231 12.51 15.45 12.64
N PHE A 232 12.11 14.38 11.98
CA PHE A 232 11.60 14.43 10.62
C PHE A 232 10.32 15.26 10.54
N TRP A 233 9.33 14.96 11.38
CA TRP A 233 8.02 15.61 11.34
C TRP A 233 8.00 17.00 12.00
N LYS A 234 8.96 17.33 12.87
CA LYS A 234 9.07 18.66 13.51
C LYS A 234 9.07 19.79 12.49
N GLN A 235 9.64 19.61 11.32
CA GLN A 235 9.67 20.59 10.26
C GLN A 235 8.27 20.96 9.72
N ALA A 236 7.34 20.01 9.76
CA ALA A 236 5.95 20.16 9.33
C ALA A 236 4.97 20.40 10.50
N LEU A 237 5.37 20.03 11.71
CA LEU A 237 4.56 20.05 12.92
C LEU A 237 5.22 20.94 13.99
N PRO A 238 5.11 22.26 13.86
CA PRO A 238 5.91 23.20 14.67
C PRO A 238 5.54 23.24 16.16
N ASN A 239 4.32 22.81 16.52
CA ASN A 239 3.83 22.86 17.91
C ASN A 239 4.31 21.69 18.78
N LEU A 240 4.99 20.69 18.19
CA LEU A 240 5.57 19.59 18.95
C LEU A 240 6.75 20.09 19.80
N SER A 241 6.92 19.52 20.98
CA SER A 241 8.06 19.74 21.87
C SER A 241 8.67 18.40 22.27
N PHE A 242 9.99 18.31 22.25
CA PHE A 242 10.75 17.16 22.73
C PHE A 242 12.20 17.52 22.98
N GLU A 243 12.80 16.83 23.92
CA GLU A 243 14.24 16.88 24.18
C GLU A 243 14.80 15.50 23.80
N PRO A 244 15.77 15.40 22.86
CA PRO A 244 16.30 14.11 22.38
C PRO A 244 16.92 13.25 23.49
N GLU A 245 17.33 13.86 24.58
CA GLU A 245 17.93 13.20 25.75
C GLU A 245 16.89 12.59 26.69
N VAL A 246 15.61 12.95 26.56
CA VAL A 246 14.50 12.36 27.33
C VAL A 246 14.04 11.09 26.65
N ALA A 247 14.87 10.05 26.76
CA ALA A 247 14.71 8.77 26.13
C ALA A 247 14.07 7.72 27.05
N VAL A 248 13.03 7.07 26.57
CA VAL A 248 12.40 5.90 27.23
C VAL A 248 13.28 4.67 27.00
N SER A 249 13.91 4.58 25.84
CA SER A 249 14.89 3.57 25.46
C SER A 249 15.85 4.13 24.43
N ASP A 250 17.10 3.67 24.42
CA ASP A 250 18.14 4.11 23.49
C ASP A 250 18.92 2.94 22.89
N SER A 251 19.80 3.26 21.93
CA SER A 251 20.78 2.31 21.35
C SER A 251 20.15 1.01 20.82
N GLN A 252 18.95 1.11 20.24
CA GLN A 252 18.25 -0.05 19.70
C GLN A 252 18.69 -0.33 18.25
N SER A 253 18.82 -1.62 17.93
CA SER A 253 19.11 -2.08 16.57
C SER A 253 17.82 -2.20 15.75
N VAL A 254 17.85 -1.68 14.52
CA VAL A 254 16.75 -1.79 13.55
C VAL A 254 17.16 -2.68 12.39
N ALA A 255 16.31 -3.68 12.07
CA ALA A 255 16.59 -4.66 11.04
C ALA A 255 15.31 -5.13 10.33
N TRP A 256 15.48 -5.79 9.18
CA TRP A 256 14.39 -6.48 8.49
C TRP A 256 14.12 -7.85 9.12
N MET A 257 12.84 -8.20 9.31
CA MET A 257 12.45 -9.53 9.81
C MET A 257 12.36 -10.57 8.69
N ILE A 258 12.76 -11.78 9.01
CA ILE A 258 12.78 -12.94 8.11
C ILE A 258 12.21 -14.14 8.88
N ARG A 259 11.54 -15.07 8.20
CA ARG A 259 11.15 -16.33 8.84
C ARG A 259 12.40 -17.08 9.33
N LYS A 260 12.25 -17.78 10.45
CA LYS A 260 13.25 -18.77 10.86
C LYS A 260 13.43 -19.82 9.75
N ASN A 261 14.61 -20.44 9.70
CA ASN A 261 14.95 -21.44 8.69
C ASN A 261 14.98 -20.93 7.23
N SER A 262 15.28 -19.63 7.05
CA SER A 262 15.48 -19.01 5.72
C SER A 262 16.90 -18.42 5.58
N PRO A 263 17.98 -19.25 5.76
CA PRO A 263 19.35 -18.76 5.79
C PRO A 263 19.83 -18.18 4.47
N GLN A 264 19.34 -18.68 3.34
CA GLN A 264 19.72 -18.19 2.02
C GLN A 264 19.13 -16.79 1.79
N LEU A 265 17.84 -16.58 2.07
CA LEU A 265 17.20 -15.26 1.96
C LEU A 265 17.87 -14.26 2.91
N LYS A 266 18.16 -14.68 4.17
CA LYS A 266 18.92 -13.86 5.12
C LYS A 266 20.26 -13.43 4.54
N SER A 267 21.02 -14.35 3.96
CA SER A 267 22.32 -14.04 3.33
C SER A 267 22.21 -13.03 2.20
N VAL A 268 21.18 -13.14 1.37
CA VAL A 268 20.91 -12.20 0.27
C VAL A 268 20.60 -10.80 0.79
N LEU A 269 19.72 -10.70 1.78
CA LEU A 269 19.35 -9.41 2.39
C LEU A 269 20.52 -8.79 3.15
N ASP A 270 21.27 -9.58 3.91
CA ASP A 270 22.48 -9.13 4.61
C ASP A 270 23.56 -8.60 3.64
N HIS A 271 23.75 -9.28 2.52
CA HIS A 271 24.66 -8.82 1.46
C HIS A 271 24.23 -7.47 0.88
N PHE A 272 22.95 -7.35 0.57
CA PHE A 272 22.37 -6.09 0.08
C PHE A 272 22.57 -4.96 1.10
N ILE A 273 22.20 -5.17 2.37
CA ILE A 273 22.32 -4.18 3.44
C ILE A 273 23.78 -3.73 3.60
N ARG A 274 24.76 -4.66 3.68
CA ARG A 274 26.19 -4.32 3.77
C ARG A 274 26.66 -3.44 2.61
N ARG A 275 26.20 -3.71 1.40
CA ARG A 275 26.57 -2.91 0.21
C ARG A 275 26.00 -1.51 0.26
N GLN A 276 24.75 -1.37 0.68
CA GLN A 276 24.08 -0.07 0.76
C GLN A 276 24.63 0.77 1.92
N THR A 277 24.88 0.17 3.08
CA THR A 277 25.49 0.85 4.23
C THR A 277 26.87 1.39 3.89
N LYS A 278 27.74 0.59 3.22
CA LYS A 278 29.06 1.04 2.77
C LYS A 278 28.99 2.20 1.75
N ARG A 279 27.92 2.34 1.01
CA ARG A 279 27.70 3.45 0.05
C ARG A 279 27.10 4.70 0.69
N GLY A 280 26.83 4.67 2.01
CA GLY A 280 26.11 5.74 2.71
C GLY A 280 24.65 5.90 2.29
N SER A 281 24.12 4.97 1.49
CA SER A 281 22.78 5.09 0.87
C SER A 281 21.68 4.40 1.65
N PHE A 282 21.98 3.78 2.78
CA PHE A 282 20.98 3.15 3.66
C PHE A 282 20.72 4.06 4.86
N GLY A 283 19.49 4.40 5.12
CA GLY A 283 19.10 5.18 6.30
C GLY A 283 19.17 6.70 6.09
N ALA A 284 20.16 7.37 6.64
CA ALA A 284 20.20 8.83 6.72
C ALA A 284 20.14 9.57 5.36
N GLU A 285 20.82 9.07 4.31
CA GLU A 285 20.78 9.72 2.99
C GLU A 285 19.46 9.47 2.26
N LEU A 286 18.91 8.27 2.35
CA LEU A 286 17.61 7.97 1.77
C LEU A 286 16.53 8.83 2.43
N LEU A 287 16.62 8.98 3.72
CA LEU A 287 15.74 9.81 4.54
C LEU A 287 15.99 11.29 4.29
N ALA A 288 17.24 11.75 4.10
CA ALA A 288 17.56 13.12 3.71
C ALA A 288 17.03 13.48 2.30
N ARG A 289 17.04 12.52 1.36
CA ARG A 289 16.37 12.68 0.06
C ARG A 289 14.85 12.78 0.23
N TYR A 290 14.30 11.97 1.13
CA TYR A 290 12.89 11.99 1.46
C TYR A 290 12.51 13.26 2.21
N GLN A 291 13.35 13.76 3.12
CA GLN A 291 13.18 15.05 3.81
C GLN A 291 13.08 16.24 2.85
N LYS A 292 13.92 16.29 1.82
CA LYS A 292 13.78 17.29 0.76
C LYS A 292 12.48 17.15 -0.02
N GLY A 293 11.90 15.94 -0.03
CA GLY A 293 10.61 15.64 -0.65
C GLY A 293 9.40 15.87 0.24
N VAL A 294 9.53 15.91 1.58
CA VAL A 294 8.39 16.17 2.50
C VAL A 294 7.82 17.57 2.28
N ALA A 295 8.65 18.56 2.06
CA ALA A 295 8.19 19.89 1.65
C ALA A 295 7.41 19.87 0.31
N GLN A 296 7.55 18.82 -0.50
CA GLN A 296 6.79 18.59 -1.73
C GLN A 296 5.62 17.61 -1.54
N VAL A 297 5.65 16.77 -0.51
CA VAL A 297 4.56 15.82 -0.18
C VAL A 297 3.40 16.54 0.53
N LEU A 298 3.70 17.51 1.40
CA LEU A 298 2.69 18.34 2.06
C LEU A 298 1.81 19.14 1.08
N PRO A 299 2.32 19.75 0.00
CA PRO A 299 1.47 20.35 -1.05
C PRO A 299 0.75 19.33 -1.93
N ALA A 300 1.25 18.09 -2.06
CA ALA A 300 0.59 17.03 -2.82
C ALA A 300 -0.66 16.49 -2.10
N THR A 301 -0.75 16.67 -0.81
CA THR A 301 -1.96 16.47 0.01
C THR A 301 -2.88 17.69 0.02
N SER A 302 -2.63 18.71 -0.85
CA SER A 302 -3.56 19.82 -0.97
C SER A 302 -4.94 19.28 -1.34
N GLU A 303 -5.95 19.79 -0.65
CA GLU A 303 -7.35 19.36 -0.81
C GLU A 303 -7.83 19.36 -2.26
N SER A 304 -7.30 20.27 -3.09
CA SER A 304 -7.61 20.33 -4.52
C SER A 304 -6.95 19.20 -5.34
N ALA A 305 -5.74 18.76 -4.97
CA ALA A 305 -5.07 17.64 -5.65
C ALA A 305 -5.70 16.30 -5.27
N LEU A 306 -6.07 16.13 -4.00
CA LEU A 306 -6.82 14.97 -3.52
C LEU A 306 -8.19 14.88 -4.18
N ARG A 307 -8.93 15.99 -4.28
CA ARG A 307 -10.22 16.02 -4.98
C ARG A 307 -10.11 15.61 -6.44
N ARG A 308 -9.13 16.11 -7.18
CA ARG A 308 -8.94 15.73 -8.60
C ARG A 308 -8.61 14.24 -8.75
N TYR A 309 -7.74 13.71 -7.89
CA TYR A 309 -7.44 12.27 -7.88
C TYR A 309 -8.70 11.44 -7.58
N GLN A 310 -9.45 11.83 -6.55
CA GLN A 310 -10.69 11.14 -6.17
C GLN A 310 -11.74 11.18 -7.31
N GLN A 311 -11.91 12.31 -7.98
CA GLN A 311 -12.79 12.43 -9.14
C GLN A 311 -12.39 11.46 -10.27
N THR A 312 -11.09 11.31 -10.52
CA THR A 312 -10.59 10.34 -11.51
C THR A 312 -10.91 8.90 -11.10
N VAL A 313 -10.69 8.55 -9.84
CA VAL A 313 -11.03 7.23 -9.29
C VAL A 313 -12.53 6.96 -9.34
N ASP A 314 -13.37 7.97 -9.09
CA ASP A 314 -14.83 7.85 -9.15
C ASP A 314 -15.33 7.59 -10.58
N ILE A 315 -14.69 8.16 -11.60
CA ILE A 315 -14.97 7.84 -13.00
C ILE A 315 -14.63 6.38 -13.30
N PHE A 316 -13.46 5.91 -12.86
CA PHE A 316 -13.08 4.50 -12.99
C PHE A 316 -14.11 3.59 -12.30
N ARG A 317 -14.50 3.91 -11.06
CA ARG A 317 -15.50 3.14 -10.30
C ARG A 317 -16.83 3.08 -11.04
N LYS A 318 -17.31 4.21 -11.60
CA LYS A 318 -18.54 4.31 -12.38
C LYS A 318 -18.53 3.34 -13.56
N TYR A 319 -17.51 3.40 -14.40
CA TYR A 319 -17.46 2.60 -15.62
C TYR A 319 -17.04 1.16 -15.39
N SER A 320 -16.17 0.89 -14.41
CA SER A 320 -15.83 -0.49 -14.04
C SER A 320 -17.05 -1.23 -13.49
N SER A 321 -17.86 -0.59 -12.65
CA SER A 321 -19.12 -1.16 -12.18
C SER A 321 -20.10 -1.44 -13.35
N ARG A 322 -20.17 -0.54 -14.33
CA ARG A 322 -21.03 -0.71 -15.51
C ARG A 322 -20.63 -1.90 -16.38
N TYR A 323 -19.34 -2.23 -16.44
CA TYR A 323 -18.79 -3.29 -17.28
C TYR A 323 -18.32 -4.52 -16.49
N ASP A 324 -18.69 -4.63 -15.21
CA ASP A 324 -18.32 -5.73 -14.33
C ASP A 324 -16.80 -6.01 -14.31
N LEU A 325 -16.01 -4.95 -14.13
CA LEU A 325 -14.57 -4.99 -13.99
C LEU A 325 -14.15 -4.47 -12.61
N ASP A 326 -13.01 -4.92 -12.11
CA ASP A 326 -12.43 -4.37 -10.87
C ASP A 326 -11.84 -2.98 -11.14
N TYR A 327 -12.40 -1.94 -10.48
CA TYR A 327 -11.97 -0.57 -10.70
C TYR A 327 -10.53 -0.30 -10.28
N LEU A 328 -9.99 -1.01 -9.27
CA LEU A 328 -8.59 -0.86 -8.86
C LEU A 328 -7.62 -1.40 -9.91
N LEU A 329 -7.99 -2.47 -10.61
CA LEU A 329 -7.24 -2.94 -11.78
C LEU A 329 -7.23 -1.89 -12.89
N MET A 330 -8.36 -1.24 -13.14
CA MET A 330 -8.46 -0.20 -14.18
C MET A 330 -7.68 1.07 -13.79
N VAL A 331 -7.72 1.47 -12.52
CA VAL A 331 -6.87 2.58 -11.99
C VAL A 331 -5.38 2.23 -12.14
N ALA A 332 -5.00 0.98 -11.81
CA ALA A 332 -3.61 0.51 -11.94
C ALA A 332 -3.14 0.54 -13.40
N GLN A 333 -4.01 0.17 -14.35
CA GLN A 333 -3.73 0.28 -15.78
C GLN A 333 -3.58 1.75 -16.21
N GLY A 334 -4.55 2.61 -15.91
CA GLY A 334 -4.47 4.03 -16.25
C GLY A 334 -3.23 4.72 -15.67
N TYR A 335 -2.80 4.27 -14.47
CA TYR A 335 -1.53 4.73 -13.91
C TYR A 335 -0.32 4.20 -14.70
N GLN A 336 -0.32 2.96 -15.16
CA GLN A 336 0.74 2.41 -16.00
C GLN A 336 0.80 3.12 -17.36
N GLU A 337 -0.34 3.48 -17.95
CA GLU A 337 -0.45 4.16 -19.24
C GLU A 337 0.11 5.59 -19.22
N SER A 338 -0.37 6.43 -18.31
CA SER A 338 -0.11 7.87 -18.36
C SER A 338 0.23 8.53 -17.01
N ARG A 339 0.30 7.77 -15.92
CA ARG A 339 0.30 8.32 -14.54
C ARG A 339 -1.01 9.05 -14.18
N LEU A 340 -2.11 8.63 -14.80
CA LEU A 340 -3.44 9.26 -14.70
C LEU A 340 -3.48 10.70 -15.28
N ASP A 341 -2.63 11.00 -16.26
CA ASP A 341 -2.54 12.31 -16.90
C ASP A 341 -3.39 12.33 -18.17
N GLN A 342 -4.47 13.16 -18.18
CA GLN A 342 -5.33 13.32 -19.34
C GLN A 342 -4.64 14.10 -20.47
N GLN A 343 -3.60 14.86 -20.19
CA GLN A 343 -2.87 15.62 -21.21
C GLN A 343 -1.78 14.79 -21.90
N ALA A 344 -1.55 13.56 -21.44
CA ALA A 344 -0.54 12.70 -22.03
C ALA A 344 -0.91 12.29 -23.46
N ILE A 345 0.04 12.47 -24.39
CA ILE A 345 -0.07 12.02 -25.77
C ILE A 345 1.20 11.21 -26.09
N SER A 346 1.02 9.98 -26.54
CA SER A 346 2.15 9.13 -26.92
C SER A 346 2.73 9.51 -28.28
N PRO A 347 3.97 9.12 -28.60
CA PRO A 347 4.57 9.34 -29.92
C PRO A 347 3.76 8.76 -31.09
N VAL A 348 2.93 7.74 -30.82
CA VAL A 348 2.07 7.10 -31.82
C VAL A 348 0.63 7.63 -31.82
N GLY A 349 0.35 8.68 -31.04
CA GLY A 349 -0.94 9.37 -31.04
C GLY A 349 -1.99 8.82 -30.05
N ALA A 350 -1.62 7.93 -29.13
CA ALA A 350 -2.52 7.51 -28.05
C ALA A 350 -2.72 8.65 -27.05
N VAL A 351 -3.95 8.82 -26.54
CA VAL A 351 -4.38 10.01 -25.81
C VAL A 351 -4.84 9.67 -24.41
N GLY A 352 -4.47 10.51 -23.44
CA GLY A 352 -5.09 10.68 -22.15
C GLY A 352 -4.78 9.57 -21.12
N VAL A 353 -5.60 9.53 -20.09
CA VAL A 353 -5.42 8.65 -18.90
C VAL A 353 -5.21 7.19 -19.30
N MET A 354 -5.99 6.67 -20.23
CA MET A 354 -5.95 5.28 -20.67
C MET A 354 -5.15 5.06 -21.95
N GLN A 355 -4.47 6.09 -22.48
CA GLN A 355 -3.71 6.03 -23.73
C GLN A 355 -4.52 5.38 -24.86
N VAL A 356 -5.73 5.90 -25.10
CA VAL A 356 -6.66 5.37 -26.11
C VAL A 356 -6.26 5.88 -27.50
N MET A 357 -6.11 4.97 -28.46
CA MET A 357 -5.93 5.36 -29.87
C MET A 357 -7.21 6.00 -30.40
N PRO A 358 -7.12 7.04 -31.28
CA PRO A 358 -8.29 7.71 -31.84
C PRO A 358 -9.27 6.76 -32.52
N GLU A 359 -8.79 5.77 -33.25
CA GLU A 359 -9.62 4.75 -33.92
C GLU A 359 -10.37 3.90 -32.90
N THR A 360 -9.71 3.53 -31.79
CA THR A 360 -10.34 2.79 -30.69
C THR A 360 -11.40 3.65 -30.01
N GLY A 361 -11.11 4.93 -29.76
CA GLY A 361 -12.08 5.88 -29.21
C GLY A 361 -13.34 6.00 -30.08
N ALA A 362 -13.16 6.13 -31.38
CA ALA A 362 -14.26 6.19 -32.37
C ALA A 362 -15.09 4.89 -32.37
N LEU A 363 -14.43 3.72 -32.30
CA LEU A 363 -15.08 2.42 -32.22
C LEU A 363 -15.90 2.27 -30.94
N MET A 364 -15.41 2.79 -29.82
CA MET A 364 -16.11 2.71 -28.53
C MET A 364 -17.35 3.62 -28.45
N ARG A 365 -17.47 4.63 -29.28
CA ARG A 365 -18.62 5.54 -29.32
C ARG A 365 -18.98 6.14 -27.94
N VAL A 366 -18.00 6.71 -27.29
CA VAL A 366 -18.13 7.24 -25.91
C VAL A 366 -18.03 8.77 -25.85
N GLY A 367 -17.80 9.44 -26.97
CA GLY A 367 -17.54 10.87 -27.05
C GLY A 367 -16.07 11.20 -27.29
N ASP A 368 -15.68 12.44 -27.01
CA ASP A 368 -14.34 12.95 -27.27
C ASP A 368 -13.32 12.43 -26.22
N ILE A 369 -12.43 11.55 -26.64
CA ILE A 369 -11.39 10.95 -25.77
C ILE A 369 -10.32 11.95 -25.31
N HIS A 370 -10.28 13.18 -25.81
CA HIS A 370 -9.42 14.24 -25.28
C HIS A 370 -9.95 14.80 -23.94
N THR A 371 -11.13 14.39 -23.52
CA THR A 371 -11.69 14.68 -22.21
C THR A 371 -11.63 13.45 -21.30
N ILE A 372 -11.44 13.68 -19.99
CA ILE A 372 -11.08 12.62 -19.02
C ILE A 372 -12.14 11.51 -18.93
N GLU A 373 -13.43 11.88 -18.85
CA GLU A 373 -14.50 10.88 -18.64
C GLU A 373 -14.71 9.98 -19.88
N PRO A 374 -14.84 10.49 -21.11
CA PRO A 374 -14.85 9.67 -22.31
C PRO A 374 -13.59 8.84 -22.51
N ASN A 375 -12.42 9.34 -22.15
CA ASN A 375 -11.16 8.62 -22.25
C ASN A 375 -11.15 7.37 -21.36
N ILE A 376 -11.47 7.55 -20.09
CA ILE A 376 -11.58 6.42 -19.13
C ILE A 376 -12.68 5.45 -19.56
N HIS A 377 -13.83 5.97 -19.98
CA HIS A 377 -14.93 5.15 -20.47
C HIS A 377 -14.52 4.31 -21.69
N ALA A 378 -13.82 4.90 -22.67
CA ALA A 378 -13.31 4.18 -23.84
C ALA A 378 -12.37 3.03 -23.44
N GLY A 379 -11.39 3.32 -22.58
CA GLY A 379 -10.42 2.32 -22.12
C GLY A 379 -11.08 1.16 -21.37
N VAL A 380 -11.92 1.45 -20.38
CA VAL A 380 -12.63 0.43 -19.59
C VAL A 380 -13.58 -0.41 -20.48
N LYS A 381 -14.31 0.23 -21.40
CA LYS A 381 -15.18 -0.48 -22.34
C LYS A 381 -14.39 -1.38 -23.29
N TYR A 382 -13.25 -0.90 -23.77
CA TYR A 382 -12.36 -1.70 -24.64
C TYR A 382 -11.78 -2.91 -23.89
N MET A 383 -11.40 -2.76 -22.62
CA MET A 383 -10.97 -3.88 -21.78
C MET A 383 -12.05 -4.97 -21.68
N ARG A 384 -13.30 -4.59 -21.42
CA ARG A 384 -14.43 -5.55 -21.41
C ARG A 384 -14.62 -6.23 -22.75
N LEU A 385 -14.56 -5.47 -23.85
CA LEU A 385 -14.68 -6.02 -25.20
C LEU A 385 -13.59 -7.06 -25.49
N VAL A 386 -12.34 -6.79 -25.12
CA VAL A 386 -11.23 -7.71 -25.32
C VAL A 386 -11.41 -8.97 -24.46
N GLU A 387 -11.79 -8.81 -23.20
CA GLU A 387 -12.02 -9.95 -22.31
C GLU A 387 -13.13 -10.85 -22.82
N ASP A 388 -14.28 -10.29 -23.21
CA ASP A 388 -15.42 -11.03 -23.76
C ASP A 388 -15.10 -11.75 -25.07
N THR A 389 -14.30 -11.12 -25.91
CA THR A 389 -14.01 -11.65 -27.26
C THR A 389 -12.93 -12.74 -27.23
N TYR A 390 -11.92 -12.60 -26.37
CA TYR A 390 -10.71 -13.43 -26.45
C TYR A 390 -10.44 -14.29 -25.21
N PHE A 391 -11.06 -13.97 -24.04
CA PHE A 391 -10.77 -14.62 -22.76
C PHE A 391 -12.05 -14.95 -21.96
N ASN A 392 -13.13 -15.29 -22.66
CA ASN A 392 -14.44 -15.58 -22.05
C ASN A 392 -14.55 -17.00 -21.48
N GLU A 393 -13.49 -17.83 -21.54
CA GLU A 393 -13.54 -19.20 -21.04
C GLU A 393 -13.92 -19.23 -19.54
N PRO A 394 -14.97 -20.01 -19.15
CA PRO A 394 -15.40 -20.08 -17.75
C PRO A 394 -14.33 -20.66 -16.81
N SER A 395 -13.39 -21.45 -17.34
CA SER A 395 -12.29 -22.05 -16.59
C SER A 395 -11.18 -21.08 -16.21
N LEU A 396 -11.12 -19.90 -16.84
CA LEU A 396 -10.12 -18.89 -16.52
C LEU A 396 -10.51 -18.14 -15.24
N ASP A 397 -9.56 -18.07 -14.33
CA ASP A 397 -9.68 -17.23 -13.15
C ASP A 397 -9.83 -15.75 -13.53
N PRO A 398 -10.67 -14.95 -12.84
CA PRO A 398 -10.88 -13.54 -13.16
C PRO A 398 -9.59 -12.70 -13.20
N MET A 399 -8.64 -12.98 -12.29
CA MET A 399 -7.34 -12.29 -12.29
C MET A 399 -6.52 -12.67 -13.54
N VAL A 400 -6.53 -13.94 -13.92
CA VAL A 400 -5.81 -14.39 -15.12
C VAL A 400 -6.42 -13.79 -16.39
N LYS A 401 -7.74 -13.67 -16.47
CA LYS A 401 -8.43 -12.96 -17.57
C LYS A 401 -7.93 -11.52 -17.66
N ALA A 402 -7.89 -10.80 -16.53
CA ALA A 402 -7.40 -9.43 -16.47
C ALA A 402 -5.94 -9.32 -16.95
N LEU A 403 -5.04 -10.22 -16.50
CA LEU A 403 -3.64 -10.21 -16.90
C LEU A 403 -3.47 -10.43 -18.42
N PHE A 404 -4.21 -11.38 -19.02
CA PHE A 404 -4.21 -11.57 -20.47
C PHE A 404 -4.79 -10.38 -21.21
N THR A 405 -5.83 -9.75 -20.65
CA THR A 405 -6.44 -8.55 -21.23
C THR A 405 -5.49 -7.36 -21.19
N PHE A 406 -4.73 -7.17 -20.11
CA PHE A 406 -3.67 -6.16 -20.05
C PHE A 406 -2.57 -6.41 -21.10
N ALA A 407 -2.07 -7.64 -21.18
CA ALA A 407 -1.10 -8.00 -22.21
C ALA A 407 -1.63 -7.71 -23.62
N SER A 408 -2.93 -7.97 -23.84
CA SER A 408 -3.62 -7.72 -25.10
C SER A 408 -3.82 -6.23 -25.40
N TYR A 409 -4.06 -5.42 -24.40
CA TYR A 409 -4.13 -3.97 -24.55
C TYR A 409 -2.81 -3.39 -25.07
N ASN A 410 -1.69 -3.87 -24.52
CA ASN A 410 -0.36 -3.42 -24.91
C ASN A 410 0.13 -4.03 -26.24
N ALA A 411 -0.05 -5.34 -26.47
CA ALA A 411 0.56 -6.06 -27.60
C ALA A 411 -0.41 -6.56 -28.67
N GLY A 412 -1.71 -6.35 -28.47
CA GLY A 412 -2.78 -6.81 -29.36
C GLY A 412 -3.35 -8.19 -29.00
N PRO A 413 -4.70 -8.33 -28.97
CA PRO A 413 -5.37 -9.51 -28.41
C PRO A 413 -5.13 -10.80 -29.21
N LYS A 414 -5.14 -10.74 -30.53
CA LYS A 414 -4.87 -11.90 -31.38
C LYS A 414 -3.47 -12.45 -31.16
N ARG A 415 -2.49 -11.55 -31.00
CA ARG A 415 -1.09 -11.93 -30.75
C ARG A 415 -0.95 -12.66 -29.42
N ILE A 416 -1.56 -12.18 -28.36
CA ILE A 416 -1.53 -12.84 -27.04
C ILE A 416 -2.24 -14.19 -27.08
N GLN A 417 -3.38 -14.31 -27.78
CA GLN A 417 -4.08 -15.59 -27.94
C GLN A 417 -3.20 -16.63 -28.69
N ASP A 418 -2.47 -16.21 -29.70
CA ASP A 418 -1.57 -17.12 -30.44
C ASP A 418 -0.35 -17.52 -29.57
N LEU A 419 0.14 -16.64 -28.72
CA LEU A 419 1.21 -16.95 -27.77
C LEU A 419 0.74 -17.90 -26.65
N ARG A 420 -0.52 -17.82 -26.18
CA ARG A 420 -1.13 -18.83 -25.31
C ARG A 420 -1.12 -20.23 -25.95
N LYS A 421 -1.48 -20.34 -27.23
CA LYS A 421 -1.43 -21.62 -27.97
C LYS A 421 0.00 -22.15 -28.09
N GLN A 422 1.01 -21.27 -28.26
CA GLN A 422 2.41 -21.67 -28.28
C GLN A 422 2.88 -22.14 -26.89
N ALA A 423 2.43 -21.53 -25.79
CA ALA A 423 2.72 -21.98 -24.44
C ALA A 423 2.25 -23.43 -24.23
N LEU A 424 1.01 -23.74 -24.63
CA LEU A 424 0.48 -25.11 -24.58
C LEU A 424 1.36 -26.11 -25.36
N LYS A 425 1.80 -25.76 -26.58
CA LYS A 425 2.68 -26.63 -27.40
C LYS A 425 4.05 -26.89 -26.75
N ARG A 426 4.46 -26.05 -25.80
CA ARG A 426 5.72 -26.18 -25.05
C ARG A 426 5.55 -26.87 -23.70
N GLY A 427 4.35 -27.40 -23.40
CA GLY A 427 4.05 -28.02 -22.11
C GLY A 427 3.87 -27.04 -20.96
N LEU A 428 3.69 -25.73 -21.25
CA LEU A 428 3.35 -24.70 -20.28
C LEU A 428 1.83 -24.60 -20.14
N ASP A 429 1.36 -24.16 -18.97
CA ASP A 429 -0.06 -23.95 -18.74
C ASP A 429 -0.57 -22.70 -19.49
N PRO A 430 -1.43 -22.83 -20.52
CA PRO A 430 -1.94 -21.70 -21.31
C PRO A 430 -2.92 -20.84 -20.50
N ASN A 431 -3.39 -21.32 -19.36
CA ASN A 431 -4.33 -20.64 -18.47
C ASN A 431 -3.65 -19.98 -17.27
N ARG A 432 -2.34 -19.85 -17.31
CA ARG A 432 -1.54 -19.12 -16.32
C ARG A 432 -0.62 -18.12 -16.99
N TRP A 433 -0.65 -16.88 -16.49
CA TRP A 433 0.26 -15.84 -16.98
C TRP A 433 1.66 -16.05 -16.43
N PHE A 434 1.84 -15.85 -15.10
CA PHE A 434 3.16 -15.91 -14.46
C PHE A 434 3.81 -17.28 -14.61
N LYS A 435 5.08 -17.26 -15.06
CA LYS A 435 5.93 -18.44 -15.29
C LYS A 435 5.42 -19.42 -16.35
N ASN A 436 4.42 -19.06 -17.13
CA ASN A 436 3.87 -19.85 -18.22
C ASN A 436 3.78 -19.03 -19.51
N VAL A 437 2.66 -18.39 -19.81
CA VAL A 437 2.49 -17.63 -21.05
C VAL A 437 3.46 -16.44 -21.11
N GLU A 438 3.74 -15.84 -19.98
CA GLU A 438 4.72 -14.78 -19.80
C GLU A 438 6.10 -15.10 -20.43
N TYR A 439 6.61 -16.34 -20.28
CA TYR A 439 7.87 -16.75 -20.90
C TYR A 439 7.83 -16.65 -22.43
N VAL A 440 6.74 -17.14 -23.01
CA VAL A 440 6.56 -17.13 -24.46
C VAL A 440 6.41 -15.70 -24.98
N VAL A 441 5.72 -14.85 -24.22
CA VAL A 441 5.56 -13.42 -24.53
C VAL A 441 6.92 -12.73 -24.47
N ALA A 442 7.68 -12.88 -23.39
CA ALA A 442 9.01 -12.27 -23.22
C ALA A 442 9.97 -12.68 -24.37
N GLU A 443 9.98 -13.96 -24.73
CA GLU A 443 10.86 -14.50 -25.78
C GLU A 443 10.45 -14.04 -27.18
N ARG A 444 9.14 -13.94 -27.47
CA ARG A 444 8.64 -13.71 -28.83
C ARG A 444 8.42 -12.24 -29.17
N ILE A 445 8.07 -11.42 -28.20
CA ILE A 445 7.73 -10.01 -28.41
C ILE A 445 8.46 -9.04 -27.48
N GLY A 446 9.30 -9.56 -26.57
CA GLY A 446 10.16 -8.75 -25.72
C GLY A 446 9.61 -8.48 -24.30
N GLU A 447 10.42 -7.80 -23.52
CA GLU A 447 10.17 -7.56 -22.10
C GLU A 447 9.10 -6.48 -21.83
N GLU A 448 8.78 -5.64 -22.81
CA GLU A 448 7.88 -4.50 -22.63
C GLU A 448 6.51 -4.92 -22.12
N THR A 449 5.86 -5.85 -22.83
CA THR A 449 4.52 -6.35 -22.46
C THR A 449 4.53 -7.07 -21.10
N VAL A 450 5.58 -7.84 -20.82
CA VAL A 450 5.73 -8.53 -19.53
C VAL A 450 5.90 -7.54 -18.40
N THR A 451 6.76 -6.55 -18.58
CA THR A 451 6.96 -5.46 -17.61
C THR A 451 5.69 -4.65 -17.38
N TYR A 452 4.94 -4.36 -18.45
CA TYR A 452 3.66 -3.67 -18.39
C TYR A 452 2.66 -4.42 -17.50
N VAL A 453 2.44 -5.70 -17.74
CA VAL A 453 1.52 -6.53 -16.93
C VAL A 453 1.99 -6.64 -15.47
N SER A 454 3.29 -6.88 -15.24
CA SER A 454 3.86 -6.98 -13.90
C SER A 454 3.70 -5.68 -13.10
N ASN A 455 3.88 -4.52 -13.74
CA ASN A 455 3.69 -3.23 -13.09
C ASN A 455 2.23 -2.99 -12.69
N ILE A 456 1.27 -3.29 -13.59
CA ILE A 456 -0.16 -3.16 -13.27
C ILE A 456 -0.52 -4.06 -12.08
N PHE A 457 -0.04 -5.28 -12.07
CA PHE A 457 -0.27 -6.22 -10.96
C PHE A 457 0.28 -5.70 -9.62
N LYS A 458 1.51 -5.15 -9.61
CA LYS A 458 2.11 -4.51 -8.42
C LYS A 458 1.28 -3.31 -7.93
N TYR A 459 0.83 -2.44 -8.85
CA TYR A 459 0.00 -1.29 -8.49
C TYR A 459 -1.36 -1.72 -7.95
N TYR A 460 -1.97 -2.73 -8.55
CA TYR A 460 -3.25 -3.26 -8.09
C TYR A 460 -3.18 -3.76 -6.64
N ILE A 461 -2.16 -4.58 -6.31
CA ILE A 461 -1.94 -5.08 -4.94
C ILE A 461 -1.81 -3.89 -3.97
N ALA A 462 -0.96 -2.92 -4.32
CA ALA A 462 -0.75 -1.74 -3.49
C ALA A 462 -2.06 -0.96 -3.26
N TYR A 463 -2.83 -0.70 -4.32
CA TYR A 463 -4.07 0.09 -4.21
C TYR A 463 -5.15 -0.62 -3.41
N GLN A 464 -5.28 -1.95 -3.57
CA GLN A 464 -6.26 -2.75 -2.85
C GLN A 464 -6.01 -2.69 -1.33
N LEU A 465 -4.76 -2.86 -0.93
CA LEU A 465 -4.39 -2.90 0.49
C LEU A 465 -4.37 -1.49 1.11
N VAL A 466 -3.89 -0.49 0.36
CA VAL A 466 -3.85 0.91 0.84
C VAL A 466 -5.25 1.49 1.01
N ALA A 467 -6.18 1.22 0.10
CA ALA A 467 -7.56 1.72 0.22
C ALA A 467 -8.25 1.21 1.49
N ASP A 468 -8.01 -0.07 1.84
CA ASP A 468 -8.54 -0.65 3.08
C ASP A 468 -7.85 -0.06 4.33
N ALA A 469 -6.52 0.17 4.26
CA ALA A 469 -5.76 0.77 5.35
C ALA A 469 -6.15 2.25 5.60
N GLU A 470 -6.33 3.04 4.54
CA GLU A 470 -6.76 4.44 4.66
C GLU A 470 -8.15 4.56 5.30
N GLN A 471 -9.10 3.71 4.91
CA GLN A 471 -10.44 3.72 5.51
C GLN A 471 -10.40 3.41 7.02
N LYS A 472 -9.62 2.40 7.42
CA LYS A 472 -9.47 2.03 8.83
C LYS A 472 -8.76 3.11 9.64
N ARG A 473 -7.72 3.72 9.06
CA ARG A 473 -6.97 4.82 9.68
C ARG A 473 -7.85 6.03 9.93
N GLU A 474 -8.67 6.43 8.97
CA GLU A 474 -9.58 7.57 9.13
C GLU A 474 -10.65 7.28 10.20
N ALA A 475 -11.23 6.08 10.23
CA ALA A 475 -12.15 5.67 11.29
C ALA A 475 -11.47 5.72 12.66
N ALA A 476 -10.25 5.19 12.78
CA ALA A 476 -9.50 5.18 14.03
C ALA A 476 -9.14 6.60 14.52
N ARG A 477 -8.86 7.54 13.61
CA ARG A 477 -8.65 8.96 13.96
C ARG A 477 -9.93 9.60 14.53
N GLN A 478 -11.07 9.34 13.88
CA GLN A 478 -12.37 9.86 14.32
C GLN A 478 -12.76 9.27 15.67
N ASP A 479 -12.60 7.97 15.89
CA ASP A 479 -12.88 7.31 17.17
C ASP A 479 -12.03 7.88 18.30
N LEU A 480 -10.73 8.07 18.07
CA LEU A 480 -9.84 8.65 19.07
C LEU A 480 -10.20 10.11 19.36
N HIS A 481 -10.57 10.91 18.36
CA HIS A 481 -11.02 12.29 18.52
C HIS A 481 -12.30 12.39 19.36
N HIS A 482 -13.28 11.50 19.13
CA HIS A 482 -14.53 11.47 19.89
C HIS A 482 -14.35 10.93 21.32
N GLY A 483 -13.37 10.05 21.54
CA GLY A 483 -13.04 9.49 22.87
C GLY A 483 -12.30 10.46 23.80
N ILE A 484 -11.72 11.53 23.25
CA ILE A 484 -11.07 12.59 24.03
C ILE A 484 -12.13 13.65 24.34
N GLN A 485 -12.83 13.48 25.47
CA GLN A 485 -13.69 14.56 25.98
C GLN A 485 -12.83 15.77 26.37
N PRO A 486 -13.22 17.01 26.00
CA PRO A 486 -12.52 18.18 26.45
C PRO A 486 -12.57 18.20 27.98
N VAL A 487 -11.40 18.31 28.62
CA VAL A 487 -11.33 18.59 30.07
C VAL A 487 -12.06 19.91 30.28
N PRO A 488 -13.13 19.97 31.06
CA PRO A 488 -13.80 21.25 31.35
C PRO A 488 -12.80 22.21 31.99
N PRO A 489 -12.92 23.51 31.70
CA PRO A 489 -11.99 24.55 32.15
C PRO A 489 -11.87 24.66 33.67
#